data_2312d45adb7e957e4ab80533c257fc16
#
_entry.id   2312d45adb7e957e4ab80533c257fc16
#
_cell.length_a   1.000
_cell.length_b   1.000
_cell.length_c   1.000
_cell.angle_alpha   90.00
_cell.angle_beta   90.00
_cell.angle_gamma   90.00
#
_symmetry.space_group_name_H-M   'P 1'
#
loop_
_entity.id
_entity.type
_entity.pdbx_description
1 polymer ?
#
loop_
_entity_poly.entity_id
_entity_poly.type
_entity_poly.pdbx_seq_one_letter_code
_entity_poly.pdbx_strand_id
1 'polypeptide(L)'
;MEKMETERKYKKELKRFDPILKEIFSKAAGKLISIATGEKIEEKVEDITTEIEFVKSLRPDLLFRAGKKIFHIEIQVQTDKNLPERMLIYSLAIKEKFGQKPTQIILFVGKGNPPPSTFRDEFTIHKFIVLDMKKIDPDEFIKSDKPEEVIVGVLAGKFKDKPKIIERVKKRIVEIVKNEKEIAKYIDSISFLAGLFDVKIEVKPMPIQVDIRKTFLYKWGKQEGLKEGILGIIQVKFGSQRAKQIKKILDKINDINRLEKIKKEAIRAKSWEDFIKVLKNPNSKNKNSKGK
;
A
#
# COMPACT_ATOMS: atom_id res chain seq x y z
N MET A 1 -22.19 -16.43 1.25
CA MET A 1 -21.94 -15.27 2.12
C MET A 1 -20.48 -15.16 2.51
N GLU A 2 -19.83 -16.20 2.95
CA GLU A 2 -18.42 -16.26 3.38
C GLU A 2 -17.41 -15.83 2.30
N LYS A 3 -17.63 -16.20 1.03
CA LYS A 3 -16.79 -15.82 -0.11
C LYS A 3 -16.82 -14.32 -0.41
N MET A 4 -17.98 -13.68 -0.23
CA MET A 4 -18.15 -12.23 -0.38
C MET A 4 -17.54 -11.42 0.78
N GLU A 5 -17.54 -11.97 1.97
CA GLU A 5 -16.96 -11.37 3.16
C GLU A 5 -15.43 -11.43 3.10
N THR A 6 -14.89 -12.56 2.65
CA THR A 6 -13.46 -12.77 2.40
C THR A 6 -12.95 -11.83 1.30
N GLU A 7 -13.69 -11.66 0.18
CA GLU A 7 -13.35 -10.70 -0.87
C GLU A 7 -13.39 -9.24 -0.39
N ARG A 8 -14.38 -8.88 0.45
CA ARG A 8 -14.45 -7.53 1.04
C ARG A 8 -13.32 -7.24 2.01
N LYS A 9 -12.94 -8.23 2.82
CA LYS A 9 -11.81 -8.13 3.75
C LYS A 9 -10.50 -7.98 2.98
N TYR A 10 -10.29 -8.78 1.94
CA TYR A 10 -9.11 -8.74 1.09
C TYR A 10 -9.01 -7.40 0.30
N LYS A 11 -10.10 -6.90 -0.28
CA LYS A 11 -10.15 -5.57 -0.92
C LYS A 11 -9.84 -4.44 0.05
N LYS A 12 -10.21 -4.57 1.31
CA LYS A 12 -9.91 -3.56 2.34
C LYS A 12 -8.45 -3.59 2.77
N GLU A 13 -7.85 -4.77 2.83
CA GLU A 13 -6.42 -4.93 3.10
C GLU A 13 -5.56 -4.40 1.93
N LEU A 14 -5.96 -4.67 0.69
CA LEU A 14 -5.27 -4.17 -0.51
C LEU A 14 -5.26 -2.64 -0.62
N LYS A 15 -6.34 -1.95 -0.22
CA LYS A 15 -6.35 -0.47 -0.15
C LYS A 15 -5.29 0.12 0.77
N ARG A 16 -4.74 -0.66 1.71
CA ARG A 16 -3.67 -0.25 2.61
C ARG A 16 -2.30 -0.29 1.95
N PHE A 17 -2.14 -1.13 0.92
CA PHE A 17 -0.90 -1.22 0.14
C PHE A 17 -0.78 -0.11 -0.90
N ASP A 18 -1.90 0.46 -1.34
CA ASP A 18 -1.95 1.45 -2.41
C ASP A 18 -1.00 2.65 -2.21
N PRO A 19 -0.97 3.35 -1.06
CA PRO A 19 -0.09 4.50 -0.89
C PRO A 19 1.41 4.12 -0.93
N ILE A 20 1.76 2.97 -0.37
CA ILE A 20 3.17 2.52 -0.30
C ILE A 20 3.62 2.03 -1.67
N LEU A 21 2.77 1.28 -2.38
CA LEU A 21 3.05 0.86 -3.75
C LEU A 21 3.23 2.08 -4.66
N LYS A 22 2.38 3.08 -4.55
CA LYS A 22 2.49 4.33 -5.31
C LYS A 22 3.79 5.07 -5.02
N GLU A 23 4.19 5.19 -3.76
CA GLU A 23 5.45 5.83 -3.39
C GLU A 23 6.66 5.09 -3.98
N ILE A 24 6.71 3.76 -3.84
CA ILE A 24 7.81 2.94 -4.35
C ILE A 24 7.88 3.01 -5.88
N PHE A 25 6.75 2.85 -6.55
CA PHE A 25 6.70 2.86 -8.01
C PHE A 25 6.95 4.24 -8.60
N SER A 26 6.54 5.32 -7.92
CA SER A 26 6.87 6.67 -8.34
C SER A 26 8.39 6.89 -8.40
N LYS A 27 9.13 6.40 -7.39
CA LYS A 27 10.59 6.51 -7.34
C LYS A 27 11.29 5.62 -8.37
N ALA A 28 10.68 4.51 -8.78
CA ALA A 28 11.23 3.58 -9.78
C ALA A 28 10.61 3.76 -11.18
N ALA A 29 9.86 4.85 -11.41
CA ALA A 29 9.03 5.02 -12.61
C ALA A 29 9.82 4.89 -13.92
N GLY A 30 10.98 5.53 -14.04
CA GLY A 30 11.81 5.46 -15.23
C GLY A 30 12.20 4.03 -15.62
N LYS A 31 12.60 3.22 -14.62
CA LYS A 31 12.95 1.80 -14.84
C LYS A 31 11.74 0.98 -15.24
N LEU A 32 10.60 1.17 -14.58
CA LEU A 32 9.36 0.47 -14.90
C LEU A 32 8.86 0.79 -16.30
N ILE A 33 8.89 2.07 -16.68
CA ILE A 33 8.52 2.52 -18.02
C ILE A 33 9.45 1.88 -19.06
N SER A 34 10.76 1.91 -18.84
CA SER A 34 11.74 1.33 -19.76
C SER A 34 11.51 -0.17 -19.96
N ILE A 35 11.26 -0.93 -18.88
CA ILE A 35 10.97 -2.38 -18.99
C ILE A 35 9.66 -2.62 -19.73
N ALA A 36 8.62 -1.82 -19.44
CA ALA A 36 7.30 -2.01 -20.03
C ALA A 36 7.26 -1.67 -21.52
N THR A 37 7.97 -0.64 -21.95
CA THR A 37 7.95 -0.14 -23.32
C THR A 37 9.09 -0.68 -24.18
N GLY A 38 10.17 -1.20 -23.56
CA GLY A 38 11.43 -1.51 -24.23
C GLY A 38 12.25 -0.26 -24.63
N GLU A 39 11.79 0.94 -24.24
CA GLU A 39 12.48 2.19 -24.55
C GLU A 39 13.39 2.61 -23.37
N LYS A 40 14.59 3.10 -23.69
CA LYS A 40 15.44 3.73 -22.68
C LYS A 40 14.92 5.14 -22.38
N ILE A 41 14.59 5.44 -21.14
CA ILE A 41 14.17 6.76 -20.70
C ILE A 41 15.41 7.50 -20.21
N GLU A 42 15.87 8.47 -20.99
CA GLU A 42 17.04 9.32 -20.67
C GLU A 42 16.62 10.65 -20.06
N GLU A 43 15.41 11.11 -20.37
CA GLU A 43 14.88 12.36 -19.85
C GLU A 43 14.46 12.21 -18.38
N LYS A 44 14.44 13.34 -17.68
CA LYS A 44 13.91 13.41 -16.34
C LYS A 44 12.44 12.99 -16.33
N VAL A 45 12.12 12.02 -15.50
CA VAL A 45 10.73 11.57 -15.26
C VAL A 45 10.11 12.46 -14.20
N GLU A 46 9.01 13.13 -14.56
CA GLU A 46 8.26 14.02 -13.67
C GLU A 46 6.95 13.38 -13.28
N ASP A 47 6.67 13.36 -11.98
CA ASP A 47 5.35 12.94 -11.47
C ASP A 47 4.34 14.07 -11.71
N ILE A 48 3.37 13.81 -12.57
CA ILE A 48 2.27 14.73 -12.88
C ILE A 48 0.92 14.14 -12.46
N THR A 49 0.94 13.22 -11.49
CA THR A 49 -0.27 12.56 -10.97
C THR A 49 -1.22 13.62 -10.40
N THR A 50 -2.42 13.67 -10.91
CA THR A 50 -3.45 14.64 -10.52
C THR A 50 -4.84 14.05 -10.71
N GLU A 51 -5.81 14.63 -10.01
CA GLU A 51 -7.21 14.33 -10.28
C GLU A 51 -7.63 14.90 -11.65
N ILE A 52 -8.29 14.08 -12.45
CA ILE A 52 -8.81 14.47 -13.76
C ILE A 52 -10.32 14.56 -13.65
N GLU A 53 -10.85 15.77 -13.80
CA GLU A 53 -12.28 16.00 -13.90
C GLU A 53 -12.76 15.59 -15.28
N PHE A 54 -13.60 14.60 -15.33
CA PHE A 54 -14.34 14.12 -16.49
C PHE A 54 -15.78 13.89 -16.04
N VAL A 55 -16.66 13.27 -16.82
CA VAL A 55 -18.08 12.99 -16.42
C VAL A 55 -18.19 12.34 -15.02
N LYS A 56 -17.10 11.68 -14.57
CA LYS A 56 -16.86 11.26 -13.17
C LYS A 56 -15.45 11.67 -12.83
N SER A 57 -15.21 12.11 -11.58
CA SER A 57 -13.87 12.35 -11.06
C SER A 57 -13.01 11.07 -11.24
N LEU A 58 -11.99 11.17 -12.08
CA LEU A 58 -11.05 10.09 -12.38
C LEU A 58 -9.72 10.38 -11.72
N ARG A 59 -9.24 9.41 -10.95
CA ARG A 59 -7.92 9.48 -10.29
C ARG A 59 -7.05 8.35 -10.80
N PRO A 60 -6.15 8.61 -11.76
CA PRO A 60 -5.15 7.62 -12.15
C PRO A 60 -4.24 7.29 -10.97
N ASP A 61 -3.74 6.06 -10.91
CA ASP A 61 -2.81 5.70 -9.86
C ASP A 61 -1.52 6.49 -9.96
N LEU A 62 -0.90 6.51 -11.15
CA LEU A 62 0.34 7.24 -11.41
C LEU A 62 0.32 7.83 -12.82
N LEU A 63 0.76 9.07 -12.94
CA LEU A 63 0.85 9.78 -14.21
C LEU A 63 2.19 10.52 -14.30
N PHE A 64 2.98 10.20 -15.30
CA PHE A 64 4.33 10.74 -15.47
C PHE A 64 4.50 11.42 -16.82
N ARG A 65 5.41 12.39 -16.85
CA ARG A 65 5.91 13.00 -18.07
C ARG A 65 7.40 12.71 -18.21
N ALA A 66 7.82 12.24 -19.38
CA ALA A 66 9.22 12.13 -19.74
C ALA A 66 9.38 12.79 -21.13
N GLY A 67 10.08 13.91 -21.18
CA GLY A 67 10.13 14.73 -22.37
C GLY A 67 8.73 15.13 -22.85
N LYS A 68 8.42 14.79 -24.10
CA LYS A 68 7.09 15.03 -24.71
C LYS A 68 6.09 13.89 -24.47
N LYS A 69 6.51 12.76 -23.89
CA LYS A 69 5.63 11.59 -23.69
C LYS A 69 4.94 11.63 -22.33
N ILE A 70 3.69 11.19 -22.29
CA ILE A 70 2.92 10.98 -21.05
C ILE A 70 2.75 9.47 -20.86
N PHE A 71 2.99 9.01 -19.64
CA PHE A 71 2.84 7.62 -19.22
C PHE A 71 1.80 7.56 -18.10
N HIS A 72 0.82 6.69 -18.27
CA HIS A 72 -0.21 6.38 -17.29
C HIS A 72 0.00 4.95 -16.80
N ILE A 73 0.20 4.77 -15.49
CA ILE A 73 0.40 3.47 -14.87
C ILE A 73 -0.73 3.20 -13.89
N GLU A 74 -1.43 2.09 -14.07
CA GLU A 74 -2.42 1.54 -13.14
C GLU A 74 -1.84 0.31 -12.44
N ILE A 75 -1.93 0.27 -11.10
CA ILE A 75 -1.40 -0.81 -10.28
C ILE A 75 -2.52 -1.80 -9.97
N GLN A 76 -2.34 -3.05 -10.34
CA GLN A 76 -3.35 -4.09 -10.13
C GLN A 76 -2.81 -5.27 -9.34
N VAL A 77 -3.49 -5.59 -8.24
CA VAL A 77 -3.20 -6.75 -7.39
C VAL A 77 -4.19 -7.89 -7.66
N GLN A 78 -5.33 -7.58 -8.24
CA GLN A 78 -6.36 -8.53 -8.67
C GLN A 78 -6.85 -8.18 -10.06
N THR A 79 -7.38 -9.17 -10.77
CA THR A 79 -8.01 -8.95 -12.07
C THR A 79 -9.34 -8.19 -11.87
N ASP A 80 -9.46 -7.05 -12.52
CA ASP A 80 -10.69 -6.26 -12.58
C ASP A 80 -11.22 -6.30 -14.01
N LYS A 81 -12.42 -6.84 -14.19
CA LYS A 81 -13.05 -6.98 -15.52
C LYS A 81 -13.35 -5.64 -16.18
N ASN A 82 -13.58 -4.58 -15.40
CA ASN A 82 -13.88 -3.24 -15.88
C ASN A 82 -12.64 -2.40 -16.14
N LEU A 83 -11.46 -2.91 -15.77
CA LEU A 83 -10.22 -2.16 -15.95
C LEU A 83 -9.92 -1.82 -17.43
N PRO A 84 -10.09 -2.73 -18.40
CA PRO A 84 -9.86 -2.40 -19.81
C PRO A 84 -10.68 -1.21 -20.31
N GLU A 85 -11.96 -1.14 -19.93
CA GLU A 85 -12.84 0.00 -20.26
C GLU A 85 -12.36 1.27 -19.57
N ARG A 86 -11.98 1.20 -18.29
CA ARG A 86 -11.41 2.35 -17.56
C ARG A 86 -10.13 2.86 -18.21
N MET A 87 -9.27 1.99 -18.74
CA MET A 87 -8.06 2.41 -19.45
C MET A 87 -8.41 3.27 -20.67
N LEU A 88 -9.47 2.94 -21.44
CA LEU A 88 -9.95 3.77 -22.52
C LEU A 88 -10.40 5.15 -22.00
N ILE A 89 -11.23 5.18 -20.95
CA ILE A 89 -11.75 6.42 -20.36
C ILE A 89 -10.59 7.30 -19.87
N TYR A 90 -9.60 6.73 -19.15
CA TYR A 90 -8.39 7.46 -18.75
C TYR A 90 -7.62 8.02 -19.93
N SER A 91 -7.47 7.24 -21.03
CA SER A 91 -6.77 7.72 -22.23
C SER A 91 -7.39 8.97 -22.82
N LEU A 92 -8.74 9.01 -22.88
CA LEU A 92 -9.50 10.15 -23.40
C LEU A 92 -9.38 11.35 -22.46
N ALA A 93 -9.56 11.15 -21.17
CA ALA A 93 -9.48 12.21 -20.17
C ALA A 93 -8.06 12.83 -20.06
N ILE A 94 -7.03 12.01 -20.14
CA ILE A 94 -5.64 12.48 -20.16
C ILE A 94 -5.36 13.27 -21.45
N LYS A 95 -5.85 12.76 -22.61
CA LYS A 95 -5.72 13.48 -23.87
C LYS A 95 -6.40 14.85 -23.82
N GLU A 96 -7.60 14.93 -23.24
CA GLU A 96 -8.31 16.19 -23.07
C GLU A 96 -7.52 17.17 -22.21
N LYS A 97 -7.03 16.72 -21.05
CA LYS A 97 -6.32 17.58 -20.10
C LYS A 97 -4.94 18.03 -20.57
N PHE A 98 -4.18 17.14 -21.23
CA PHE A 98 -2.77 17.38 -21.58
C PHE A 98 -2.51 17.51 -23.07
N GLY A 99 -3.55 17.45 -23.93
CA GLY A 99 -3.44 17.61 -25.38
C GLY A 99 -2.91 16.39 -26.14
N GLN A 100 -2.55 15.28 -25.42
CA GLN A 100 -1.98 14.10 -26.06
C GLN A 100 -2.40 12.81 -25.36
N LYS A 101 -2.45 11.70 -26.12
CA LYS A 101 -2.73 10.37 -25.58
C LYS A 101 -1.54 9.87 -24.77
N PRO A 102 -1.76 9.26 -23.61
CA PRO A 102 -0.69 8.62 -22.83
C PRO A 102 -0.29 7.26 -23.42
N THR A 103 0.95 6.84 -23.20
CA THR A 103 1.31 5.42 -23.19
C THR A 103 0.79 4.82 -21.90
N GLN A 104 -0.07 3.80 -21.97
CA GLN A 104 -0.72 3.24 -20.80
C GLN A 104 -0.13 1.88 -20.44
N ILE A 105 0.13 1.68 -19.15
CA ILE A 105 0.75 0.49 -18.58
C ILE A 105 -0.12 0.01 -17.41
N ILE A 106 -0.51 -1.25 -17.40
CA ILE A 106 -1.03 -1.94 -16.24
C ILE A 106 0.12 -2.70 -15.58
N LEU A 107 0.45 -2.35 -14.36
CA LEU A 107 1.44 -3.03 -13.55
C LEU A 107 0.73 -4.10 -12.69
N PHE A 108 0.81 -5.36 -13.11
CA PHE A 108 0.13 -6.44 -12.42
C PHE A 108 1.08 -7.14 -11.43
N VAL A 109 0.78 -7.02 -10.14
CA VAL A 109 1.56 -7.59 -9.02
C VAL A 109 0.83 -8.74 -8.31
N GLY A 110 -0.35 -9.13 -8.77
CA GLY A 110 -1.22 -10.12 -8.14
C GLY A 110 -0.85 -11.58 -8.39
N LYS A 111 -1.46 -12.47 -7.60
CA LYS A 111 -1.28 -13.93 -7.71
C LYS A 111 -1.98 -14.54 -8.93
N GLY A 112 -3.12 -13.95 -9.35
CA GLY A 112 -3.95 -14.45 -10.44
C GLY A 112 -3.36 -14.22 -11.83
N ASN A 113 -4.22 -14.31 -12.84
CA ASN A 113 -3.87 -13.94 -14.21
C ASN A 113 -3.98 -12.43 -14.39
N PRO A 114 -3.08 -11.80 -15.14
CA PRO A 114 -3.19 -10.39 -15.48
C PRO A 114 -4.45 -10.14 -16.33
N PRO A 115 -4.97 -8.90 -16.36
CA PRO A 115 -6.05 -8.53 -17.27
C PRO A 115 -5.58 -8.63 -18.73
N PRO A 116 -6.52 -8.68 -19.70
CA PRO A 116 -6.17 -8.58 -21.13
C PRO A 116 -5.48 -7.23 -21.39
N SER A 117 -4.67 -7.17 -22.44
CA SER A 117 -3.95 -5.95 -22.88
C SER A 117 -4.75 -5.09 -23.85
N THR A 118 -6.04 -5.39 -24.01
CA THR A 118 -6.90 -4.74 -25.00
C THR A 118 -8.33 -4.65 -24.47
N PHE A 119 -8.90 -3.47 -24.55
CA PHE A 119 -10.36 -3.29 -24.54
C PHE A 119 -10.86 -3.41 -25.98
N ARG A 120 -11.95 -4.14 -26.18
CA ARG A 120 -12.60 -4.29 -27.48
C ARG A 120 -14.11 -4.35 -27.29
N ASP A 121 -14.80 -3.53 -28.02
CA ASP A 121 -16.23 -3.62 -28.26
C ASP A 121 -16.53 -3.63 -29.77
N GLU A 122 -17.77 -3.43 -30.15
CA GLU A 122 -18.23 -3.41 -31.56
C GLU A 122 -17.56 -2.31 -32.39
N PHE A 123 -17.24 -1.16 -31.79
CA PHE A 123 -16.78 0.04 -32.48
C PHE A 123 -15.36 0.47 -32.12
N THR A 124 -14.80 -0.09 -31.05
CA THR A 124 -13.57 0.43 -30.45
C THR A 124 -12.55 -0.68 -30.15
N ILE A 125 -11.32 -0.45 -30.52
CA ILE A 125 -10.18 -1.23 -30.05
C ILE A 125 -9.20 -0.28 -29.35
N HIS A 126 -8.96 -0.51 -28.07
CA HIS A 126 -8.02 0.27 -27.30
C HIS A 126 -6.96 -0.66 -26.69
N LYS A 127 -5.67 -0.41 -26.99
CA LYS A 127 -4.54 -1.24 -26.57
C LYS A 127 -3.72 -0.52 -25.50
N PHE A 128 -3.21 -1.30 -24.55
CA PHE A 128 -2.31 -0.85 -23.50
C PHE A 128 -1.33 -1.98 -23.15
N ILE A 129 -0.25 -1.64 -22.46
CA ILE A 129 0.79 -2.59 -22.05
C ILE A 129 0.37 -3.22 -20.72
N VAL A 130 0.54 -4.54 -20.60
CA VAL A 130 0.37 -5.25 -19.32
C VAL A 130 1.73 -5.80 -18.90
N LEU A 131 2.30 -5.22 -17.86
CA LEU A 131 3.54 -5.66 -17.24
C LEU A 131 3.21 -6.62 -16.10
N ASP A 132 3.30 -7.92 -16.36
CA ASP A 132 3.12 -8.96 -15.35
C ASP A 132 4.43 -9.17 -14.58
N MET A 133 4.49 -8.65 -13.35
CA MET A 133 5.70 -8.70 -12.52
C MET A 133 6.18 -10.13 -12.23
N LYS A 134 5.31 -11.13 -12.31
CA LYS A 134 5.71 -12.55 -12.17
C LYS A 134 6.65 -13.03 -13.28
N LYS A 135 6.60 -12.38 -14.44
CA LYS A 135 7.41 -12.73 -15.63
C LYS A 135 8.71 -11.93 -15.73
N ILE A 136 8.85 -10.88 -14.92
CA ILE A 136 10.05 -10.04 -14.92
C ILE A 136 11.12 -10.72 -14.08
N ASP A 137 12.36 -10.75 -14.59
CA ASP A 137 13.52 -11.21 -13.83
C ASP A 137 13.76 -10.24 -12.65
N PRO A 138 13.78 -10.71 -11.40
CA PRO A 138 14.11 -9.86 -10.25
C PRO A 138 15.46 -9.14 -10.40
N ASP A 139 16.39 -9.68 -11.14
CA ASP A 139 17.71 -9.09 -11.37
C ASP A 139 17.67 -7.77 -12.15
N GLU A 140 16.60 -7.53 -12.92
CA GLU A 140 16.37 -6.24 -13.56
C GLU A 140 16.31 -5.08 -12.55
N PHE A 141 15.92 -5.39 -11.32
CA PHE A 141 15.82 -4.42 -10.23
C PHE A 141 16.95 -4.58 -9.21
N ILE A 142 17.28 -5.81 -8.80
CA ILE A 142 18.24 -6.08 -7.73
C ILE A 142 19.64 -5.57 -8.06
N LYS A 143 20.03 -5.53 -9.33
CA LYS A 143 21.34 -5.03 -9.78
C LYS A 143 21.43 -3.50 -9.80
N SER A 144 20.36 -2.78 -9.56
CA SER A 144 20.40 -1.32 -9.49
C SER A 144 21.19 -0.82 -8.28
N ASP A 145 21.75 0.39 -8.42
CA ASP A 145 22.38 1.14 -7.33
C ASP A 145 21.40 2.07 -6.60
N LYS A 146 20.14 2.13 -7.07
CA LYS A 146 19.07 2.92 -6.46
C LYS A 146 18.22 2.04 -5.56
N PRO A 147 18.18 2.29 -4.24
CA PRO A 147 17.44 1.46 -3.29
C PRO A 147 15.96 1.31 -3.63
N GLU A 148 15.32 2.34 -4.18
CA GLU A 148 13.92 2.31 -4.58
C GLU A 148 13.66 1.34 -5.74
N GLU A 149 14.57 1.26 -6.68
CA GLU A 149 14.50 0.28 -7.78
C GLU A 149 14.71 -1.14 -7.24
N VAL A 150 15.70 -1.33 -6.34
CA VAL A 150 16.00 -2.64 -5.73
C VAL A 150 14.78 -3.20 -4.99
N ILE A 151 14.03 -2.36 -4.26
CA ILE A 151 12.83 -2.78 -3.52
C ILE A 151 11.75 -3.32 -4.45
N VAL A 152 11.59 -2.77 -5.66
CA VAL A 152 10.62 -3.27 -6.65
C VAL A 152 10.91 -4.73 -7.01
N GLY A 153 12.15 -5.18 -6.89
CA GLY A 153 12.54 -6.58 -7.09
C GLY A 153 11.75 -7.59 -6.24
N VAL A 154 11.24 -7.18 -5.06
CA VAL A 154 10.35 -8.01 -4.23
C VAL A 154 9.10 -8.42 -5.00
N LEU A 155 8.59 -7.56 -5.86
CA LEU A 155 7.38 -7.78 -6.64
C LEU A 155 7.63 -8.62 -7.90
N ALA A 156 8.88 -8.67 -8.39
CA ALA A 156 9.26 -9.41 -9.58
C ALA A 156 9.44 -10.92 -9.32
N GLY A 157 9.34 -11.74 -10.38
CA GLY A 157 9.56 -13.19 -10.32
C GLY A 157 8.41 -14.01 -9.77
N LYS A 158 8.55 -15.33 -9.86
CA LYS A 158 7.50 -16.30 -9.50
C LYS A 158 7.27 -16.35 -7.98
N PHE A 159 6.03 -16.62 -7.58
CA PHE A 159 5.63 -16.68 -6.16
C PHE A 159 6.45 -17.67 -5.34
N LYS A 160 6.74 -18.86 -5.87
CA LYS A 160 7.53 -19.89 -5.18
C LYS A 160 8.95 -19.41 -4.82
N ASP A 161 9.49 -18.46 -5.55
CA ASP A 161 10.85 -17.95 -5.39
C ASP A 161 10.92 -16.72 -4.48
N LYS A 162 9.77 -16.18 -4.05
CA LYS A 162 9.69 -14.94 -3.25
C LYS A 162 10.57 -14.93 -2.00
N PRO A 163 10.66 -16.00 -1.17
CA PRO A 163 11.55 -15.97 -0.01
C PRO A 163 13.01 -15.71 -0.39
N LYS A 164 13.49 -16.35 -1.45
CA LYS A 164 14.88 -16.18 -1.95
C LYS A 164 15.09 -14.78 -2.53
N ILE A 165 14.12 -14.27 -3.29
CA ILE A 165 14.16 -12.93 -3.88
C ILE A 165 14.24 -11.88 -2.79
N ILE A 166 13.39 -11.98 -1.76
CA ILE A 166 13.35 -11.06 -0.63
C ILE A 166 14.70 -11.01 0.10
N GLU A 167 15.32 -12.16 0.35
CA GLU A 167 16.64 -12.19 0.99
C GLU A 167 17.72 -11.52 0.13
N ARG A 168 17.69 -11.71 -1.18
CA ARG A 168 18.61 -11.03 -2.11
C ARG A 168 18.40 -9.52 -2.13
N VAL A 169 17.15 -9.06 -2.15
CA VAL A 169 16.80 -7.63 -2.07
C VAL A 169 17.30 -7.03 -0.76
N LYS A 170 17.05 -7.69 0.38
CA LYS A 170 17.56 -7.22 1.68
C LYS A 170 19.08 -7.08 1.69
N LYS A 171 19.78 -8.11 1.21
CA LYS A 171 21.25 -8.09 1.12
C LYS A 171 21.71 -6.91 0.28
N ARG A 172 21.13 -6.71 -0.89
CA ARG A 172 21.49 -5.59 -1.78
C ARG A 172 21.24 -4.23 -1.13
N ILE A 173 20.13 -4.03 -0.44
CA ILE A 173 19.84 -2.79 0.30
C ILE A 173 20.93 -2.51 1.34
N VAL A 174 21.35 -3.50 2.11
CA VAL A 174 22.42 -3.34 3.11
C VAL A 174 23.77 -3.01 2.45
N GLU A 175 24.04 -3.51 1.25
CA GLU A 175 25.26 -3.21 0.50
C GLU A 175 25.32 -1.77 0.00
N ILE A 176 24.20 -1.23 -0.52
CA ILE A 176 24.19 0.08 -1.20
C ILE A 176 23.79 1.24 -0.29
N VAL A 177 23.10 0.99 0.83
CA VAL A 177 22.65 2.03 1.78
C VAL A 177 23.57 2.04 2.99
N LYS A 178 24.18 3.19 3.27
CA LYS A 178 25.14 3.33 4.40
C LYS A 178 24.46 3.75 5.71
N ASN A 179 23.29 4.38 5.62
CA ASN A 179 22.62 4.93 6.79
C ASN A 179 21.66 3.90 7.41
N GLU A 180 21.88 3.53 8.66
CA GLU A 180 21.08 2.52 9.39
C GLU A 180 19.59 2.87 9.47
N LYS A 181 19.23 4.15 9.62
CA LYS A 181 17.84 4.60 9.67
C LYS A 181 17.15 4.44 8.32
N GLU A 182 17.88 4.65 7.24
CA GLU A 182 17.38 4.43 5.87
C GLU A 182 17.25 2.94 5.58
N ILE A 183 18.23 2.12 5.96
CA ILE A 183 18.13 0.65 5.88
C ILE A 183 16.87 0.19 6.59
N ALA A 184 16.59 0.67 7.81
CA ALA A 184 15.39 0.30 8.55
C ALA A 184 14.11 0.63 7.78
N LYS A 185 14.01 1.82 7.15
CA LYS A 185 12.87 2.19 6.31
C LYS A 185 12.69 1.25 5.11
N TYR A 186 13.79 0.91 4.44
CA TYR A 186 13.73 0.01 3.28
C TYR A 186 13.36 -1.42 3.69
N ILE A 187 13.85 -1.90 4.82
CA ILE A 187 13.45 -3.21 5.37
C ILE A 187 11.95 -3.21 5.73
N ASP A 188 11.42 -2.12 6.27
CA ASP A 188 9.97 -1.98 6.49
C ASP A 188 9.18 -2.08 5.18
N SER A 189 9.62 -1.37 4.14
CA SER A 189 9.00 -1.43 2.83
C SER A 189 9.05 -2.84 2.23
N ILE A 190 10.18 -3.53 2.33
CA ILE A 190 10.34 -4.92 1.90
C ILE A 190 9.39 -5.84 2.67
N SER A 191 9.33 -5.69 3.99
CA SER A 191 8.46 -6.50 4.86
C SER A 191 6.98 -6.30 4.53
N PHE A 192 6.60 -5.06 4.26
CA PHE A 192 5.27 -4.71 3.82
C PHE A 192 4.92 -5.36 2.47
N LEU A 193 5.79 -5.22 1.46
CA LEU A 193 5.58 -5.83 0.14
C LEU A 193 5.55 -7.36 0.21
N ALA A 194 6.36 -7.98 1.06
CA ALA A 194 6.33 -9.42 1.29
C ALA A 194 4.98 -9.91 1.82
N GLY A 195 4.29 -9.07 2.60
CA GLY A 195 2.92 -9.33 3.07
C GLY A 195 1.91 -9.51 1.93
N LEU A 196 2.12 -8.91 0.75
CA LEU A 196 1.27 -9.14 -0.44
C LEU A 196 1.29 -10.61 -0.91
N PHE A 197 2.33 -11.34 -0.54
CA PHE A 197 2.57 -12.72 -0.98
C PHE A 197 2.40 -13.75 0.14
N ASP A 198 1.91 -13.33 1.32
CA ASP A 198 1.81 -14.16 2.53
C ASP A 198 3.17 -14.75 2.97
N VAL A 199 4.28 -14.09 2.56
CA VAL A 199 5.62 -14.50 2.97
C VAL A 199 5.88 -13.92 4.35
N LYS A 200 5.96 -14.81 5.35
CA LYS A 200 6.46 -14.45 6.67
C LYS A 200 7.97 -14.20 6.56
N ILE A 201 8.37 -12.97 6.78
CA ILE A 201 9.79 -12.66 6.89
C ILE A 201 10.23 -13.06 8.30
N GLU A 202 11.01 -14.12 8.40
CA GLU A 202 11.81 -14.33 9.61
C GLU A 202 12.85 -13.23 9.67
N VAL A 203 12.73 -12.37 10.66
CA VAL A 203 13.76 -11.37 10.95
C VAL A 203 14.88 -12.14 11.65
N LYS A 204 15.71 -12.84 10.88
CA LYS A 204 17.00 -13.32 11.40
C LYS A 204 17.79 -12.11 11.84
N PRO A 205 18.51 -12.17 12.97
CA PRO A 205 19.34 -11.06 13.40
C PRO A 205 20.29 -10.70 12.26
N MET A 206 20.02 -9.56 11.63
CA MET A 206 20.98 -8.96 10.70
C MET A 206 22.15 -8.44 11.52
N PRO A 207 23.35 -8.33 10.93
CA PRO A 207 24.52 -7.77 11.64
C PRO A 207 24.29 -6.34 12.15
N ILE A 208 23.19 -5.72 11.74
CA ILE A 208 22.72 -4.41 12.23
C ILE A 208 21.53 -4.67 13.16
N GLN A 209 21.63 -4.27 14.43
CA GLN A 209 20.52 -4.31 15.39
C GLN A 209 19.48 -3.25 15.01
N VAL A 210 18.57 -3.60 14.11
CA VAL A 210 17.39 -2.78 13.83
C VAL A 210 16.40 -2.98 14.98
N ASP A 211 16.16 -1.95 15.78
CA ASP A 211 15.09 -1.98 16.78
C ASP A 211 13.72 -1.99 16.06
N ILE A 212 13.20 -3.20 15.85
CA ILE A 212 11.92 -3.46 15.18
C ILE A 212 10.80 -2.60 15.79
N ARG A 213 10.86 -2.26 17.08
CA ARG A 213 9.87 -1.42 17.77
C ARG A 213 9.80 0.01 17.22
N LYS A 214 10.87 0.47 16.58
CA LYS A 214 10.93 1.79 15.93
C LYS A 214 10.37 1.77 14.51
N THR A 215 10.13 0.59 13.95
CA THR A 215 9.64 0.43 12.57
C THR A 215 8.18 0.87 12.45
N PHE A 216 7.82 1.37 11.28
CA PHE A 216 6.43 1.77 10.96
C PHE A 216 5.48 0.57 11.11
N LEU A 217 5.86 -0.61 10.62
CA LEU A 217 5.03 -1.82 10.67
C LEU A 217 4.73 -2.28 12.09
N TYR A 218 5.74 -2.25 12.97
CA TYR A 218 5.52 -2.59 14.38
C TYR A 218 4.55 -1.60 15.05
N LYS A 219 4.77 -0.30 14.84
CA LYS A 219 3.89 0.75 15.39
C LYS A 219 2.48 0.61 14.84
N TRP A 220 2.37 0.40 13.54
CA TRP A 220 1.08 0.23 12.88
C TRP A 220 0.35 -1.05 13.34
N GLY A 221 1.03 -2.21 13.37
CA GLY A 221 0.48 -3.46 13.87
C GLY A 221 0.02 -3.34 15.33
N LYS A 222 0.79 -2.63 16.16
CA LYS A 222 0.43 -2.32 17.55
C LYS A 222 -0.81 -1.42 17.63
N GLN A 223 -0.91 -0.41 16.77
CA GLN A 223 -2.08 0.48 16.68
C GLN A 223 -3.35 -0.30 16.31
N GLU A 224 -3.29 -1.10 15.25
CA GLU A 224 -4.44 -1.89 14.79
C GLU A 224 -4.86 -2.94 15.83
N GLY A 225 -3.91 -3.67 16.43
CA GLY A 225 -4.20 -4.61 17.50
C GLY A 225 -4.83 -3.96 18.75
N LEU A 226 -4.43 -2.70 19.07
CA LEU A 226 -5.06 -1.94 20.13
C LEU A 226 -6.48 -1.53 19.75
N LYS A 227 -6.73 -1.05 18.54
CA LYS A 227 -8.06 -0.68 18.04
C LYS A 227 -9.01 -1.87 18.03
N GLU A 228 -8.56 -3.01 17.49
CA GLU A 228 -9.34 -4.26 17.48
C GLU A 228 -9.63 -4.75 18.91
N GLY A 229 -8.64 -4.71 19.79
CA GLY A 229 -8.81 -5.06 21.20
C GLY A 229 -9.82 -4.16 21.92
N ILE A 230 -9.81 -2.84 21.67
CA ILE A 230 -10.80 -1.91 22.23
C ILE A 230 -12.20 -2.24 21.69
N LEU A 231 -12.34 -2.46 20.38
CA LEU A 231 -13.63 -2.81 19.78
C LEU A 231 -14.19 -4.11 20.34
N GLY A 232 -13.34 -5.13 20.53
CA GLY A 232 -13.74 -6.40 21.15
C GLY A 232 -14.22 -6.23 22.58
N ILE A 233 -13.52 -5.44 23.42
CA ILE A 233 -13.94 -5.15 24.80
C ILE A 233 -15.30 -4.44 24.80
N ILE A 234 -15.48 -3.44 23.96
CA ILE A 234 -16.73 -2.69 23.88
C ILE A 234 -17.87 -3.56 23.36
N GLN A 235 -17.60 -4.43 22.40
CA GLN A 235 -18.61 -5.38 21.88
C GLN A 235 -19.11 -6.33 22.98
N VAL A 236 -18.21 -6.87 23.80
CA VAL A 236 -18.55 -7.79 24.89
C VAL A 236 -19.29 -7.06 26.02
N LYS A 237 -18.81 -5.86 26.42
CA LYS A 237 -19.37 -5.14 27.58
C LYS A 237 -20.64 -4.37 27.26
N PHE A 238 -20.74 -3.79 26.07
CA PHE A 238 -21.77 -2.80 25.74
C PHE A 238 -22.53 -3.09 24.43
N GLY A 239 -22.19 -4.17 23.74
CA GLY A 239 -22.88 -4.65 22.53
C GLY A 239 -22.29 -4.15 21.22
N SER A 240 -22.58 -4.88 20.14
CA SER A 240 -22.01 -4.67 18.80
C SER A 240 -22.36 -3.33 18.18
N GLN A 241 -23.54 -2.76 18.50
CA GLN A 241 -23.95 -1.47 17.97
C GLN A 241 -23.08 -0.33 18.50
N ARG A 242 -22.71 -0.35 19.79
CA ARG A 242 -21.80 0.61 20.41
C ARG A 242 -20.37 0.49 19.91
N ALA A 243 -19.89 -0.74 19.65
CA ALA A 243 -18.60 -0.97 19.02
C ALA A 243 -18.54 -0.36 17.61
N LYS A 244 -19.61 -0.50 16.80
CA LYS A 244 -19.69 0.14 15.47
C LYS A 244 -19.65 1.67 15.55
N GLN A 245 -20.27 2.28 16.54
CA GLN A 245 -20.30 3.74 16.72
C GLN A 245 -18.91 4.33 16.97
N ILE A 246 -18.07 3.67 17.78
CA ILE A 246 -16.73 4.20 18.11
C ILE A 246 -15.66 3.86 17.06
N LYS A 247 -15.92 2.91 16.15
CA LYS A 247 -14.95 2.48 15.15
C LYS A 247 -14.41 3.66 14.34
N LYS A 248 -15.28 4.53 13.82
CA LYS A 248 -14.89 5.74 13.07
C LYS A 248 -14.03 6.71 13.88
N ILE A 249 -14.21 6.73 15.21
CA ILE A 249 -13.42 7.59 16.11
C ILE A 249 -12.04 6.95 16.32
N LEU A 250 -12.00 5.64 16.60
CA LEU A 250 -10.74 4.91 16.80
C LEU A 250 -9.87 4.91 15.53
N ASP A 251 -10.48 4.80 14.34
CA ASP A 251 -9.75 4.80 13.06
C ASP A 251 -8.94 6.09 12.85
N LYS A 252 -9.36 7.21 13.44
CA LYS A 252 -8.66 8.52 13.40
C LYS A 252 -7.54 8.65 14.42
N ILE A 253 -7.41 7.74 15.38
CA ILE A 253 -6.41 7.83 16.44
C ILE A 253 -5.17 7.04 16.02
N ASN A 254 -4.05 7.76 15.85
CA ASN A 254 -2.76 7.16 15.47
C ASN A 254 -1.76 7.12 16.65
N ASP A 255 -2.06 7.74 17.76
CA ASP A 255 -1.20 7.73 18.95
C ASP A 255 -1.39 6.44 19.76
N ILE A 256 -0.30 5.65 19.88
CA ILE A 256 -0.30 4.37 20.58
C ILE A 256 -0.60 4.54 22.07
N ASN A 257 0.00 5.56 22.70
CA ASN A 257 -0.18 5.78 24.14
C ASN A 257 -1.64 6.14 24.44
N ARG A 258 -2.26 6.93 23.55
CA ARG A 258 -3.69 7.25 23.61
C ARG A 258 -4.56 6.01 23.46
N LEU A 259 -4.25 5.14 22.51
CA LEU A 259 -4.98 3.88 22.30
C LEU A 259 -4.83 2.94 23.50
N GLU A 260 -3.61 2.83 24.09
CA GLU A 260 -3.39 2.03 25.30
C GLU A 260 -4.20 2.56 26.48
N LYS A 261 -4.27 3.91 26.65
CA LYS A 261 -5.09 4.53 27.66
C LYS A 261 -6.58 4.23 27.46
N ILE A 262 -7.07 4.40 26.23
CA ILE A 262 -8.48 4.09 25.90
C ILE A 262 -8.78 2.62 26.17
N LYS A 263 -7.87 1.68 25.82
CA LYS A 263 -8.04 0.26 26.12
C LYS A 263 -8.17 0.00 27.62
N LYS A 264 -7.29 0.58 28.44
CA LYS A 264 -7.36 0.45 29.91
C LYS A 264 -8.71 0.97 30.45
N GLU A 265 -9.15 2.12 29.97
CA GLU A 265 -10.40 2.70 30.41
C GLU A 265 -11.63 1.92 29.88
N ALA A 266 -11.58 1.34 28.68
CA ALA A 266 -12.61 0.43 28.19
C ALA A 266 -12.79 -0.81 29.10
N ILE A 267 -11.68 -1.34 29.62
CA ILE A 267 -11.71 -2.45 30.60
C ILE A 267 -12.34 -2.00 31.90
N ARG A 268 -12.03 -0.80 32.41
CA ARG A 268 -12.44 -0.27 33.71
C ARG A 268 -13.85 0.31 33.74
N ALA A 269 -14.34 0.82 32.62
CA ALA A 269 -15.63 1.49 32.52
C ALA A 269 -16.76 0.58 32.99
N LYS A 270 -17.57 1.08 33.92
CA LYS A 270 -18.76 0.39 34.45
C LYS A 270 -20.01 0.67 33.62
N SER A 271 -20.03 1.80 32.91
CA SER A 271 -21.11 2.20 32.01
C SER A 271 -20.59 2.70 30.66
N TRP A 272 -21.47 2.75 29.68
CA TRP A 272 -21.18 3.34 28.37
C TRP A 272 -20.83 4.82 28.44
N GLU A 273 -21.56 5.54 29.28
CA GLU A 273 -21.43 6.98 29.52
C GLU A 273 -20.04 7.31 30.09
N ASP A 274 -19.54 6.49 31.02
CA ASP A 274 -18.18 6.64 31.57
C ASP A 274 -17.11 6.46 30.51
N PHE A 275 -17.28 5.45 29.68
CA PHE A 275 -16.32 5.19 28.57
C PHE A 275 -16.30 6.34 27.56
N ILE A 276 -17.47 6.86 27.16
CA ILE A 276 -17.55 7.95 26.17
C ILE A 276 -16.94 9.26 26.70
N LYS A 277 -17.05 9.55 27.99
CA LYS A 277 -16.38 10.72 28.61
C LYS A 277 -14.87 10.66 28.40
N VAL A 278 -14.25 9.50 28.59
CA VAL A 278 -12.82 9.32 28.40
C VAL A 278 -12.43 9.36 26.92
N LEU A 279 -13.24 8.76 26.06
CA LEU A 279 -12.98 8.75 24.61
C LEU A 279 -12.97 10.16 24.01
N LYS A 280 -13.88 11.05 24.48
CA LYS A 280 -14.02 12.43 24.00
C LYS A 280 -13.04 13.41 24.67
N ASN A 281 -12.60 13.16 25.91
CA ASN A 281 -11.73 14.05 26.68
C ASN A 281 -10.37 13.39 26.98
N PRO A 282 -9.33 13.56 26.11
CA PRO A 282 -8.03 12.92 26.28
C PRO A 282 -7.22 13.42 27.50
N ASN A 283 -7.60 14.53 28.15
CA ASN A 283 -6.86 15.22 29.21
C ASN A 283 -7.47 15.12 30.61
N SER A 284 -8.47 14.28 30.84
CA SER A 284 -8.98 14.10 32.22
C SER A 284 -7.94 13.32 33.03
N LYS A 285 -7.03 14.05 33.69
CA LYS A 285 -6.24 13.55 34.83
C LYS A 285 -7.23 13.10 35.89
N ASN A 286 -7.09 11.86 36.39
CA ASN A 286 -7.75 11.39 37.57
C ASN A 286 -7.48 12.37 38.75
N LYS A 287 -8.43 13.28 39.01
CA LYS A 287 -8.58 13.88 40.33
C LYS A 287 -9.42 12.90 41.16
N ASN A 288 -8.84 11.89 41.71
CA ASN A 288 -9.38 11.13 42.84
C ASN A 288 -8.36 10.07 43.27
N SER A 289 -7.28 10.54 43.94
CA SER A 289 -6.52 9.72 44.89
C SER A 289 -5.87 10.69 45.91
N LYS A 290 -6.71 11.41 46.64
CA LYS A 290 -6.36 11.93 47.95
C LYS A 290 -7.65 11.90 48.80
N GLY A 291 -7.64 11.03 49.79
CA GLY A 291 -8.69 11.03 50.84
C GLY A 291 -8.96 9.63 51.36
N LYS A 292 -8.20 9.14 52.17
CA LYS A 292 -8.23 8.61 53.53
C LYS A 292 -7.27 7.43 53.71
#